data_c4107f411420f2a7a072259257a08b24
#
_entry.id   c4107f411420f2a7a072259257a08b24
#
_cell.length_a   1.000
_cell.length_b   1.000
_cell.length_c   1.000
_cell.angle_alpha   90.00
_cell.angle_beta   90.00
_cell.angle_gamma   90.00
#
_symmetry.space_group_name_H-M   'P 1'
#
loop_
_entity.id
_entity.type
_entity.pdbx_description
1 polymer ?
#
loop_
_entity_poly.entity_id
_entity_poly.type
_entity_poly.pdbx_seq_one_letter_code
_entity_poly.pdbx_strand_id
1 'polypeptide(L)'
;MSAANKFLDQQSNNVNHLNYYYFTEAFTPEEIKKIIDIGEKYPKKSATTVGSNSDEDVSDYRISEIAWLQENEETSWIHNKFADYAIMANNAMWNFDIWGFGDGLQYTKYFGDGGHYDWHVDLGPGISNRKLSCVLQLSSPEEYEGGILQMNPGGNIIEVPKGLGTICFFPSFLLHRVTPLTSGTRKSLVTWLCGANFR
;
A
#
# COMPACT_ATOMS: atom_id res chain seq x y z
N MET A 1 7.43 -14.60 -20.12
CA MET A 1 8.30 -15.17 -19.05
C MET A 1 7.39 -15.65 -17.93
N SER A 2 7.70 -16.81 -17.31
CA SER A 2 6.86 -17.31 -16.21
C SER A 2 7.02 -16.41 -14.97
N ALA A 3 6.02 -16.40 -14.06
CA ALA A 3 6.10 -15.67 -12.78
C ALA A 3 7.38 -16.03 -11.98
N ALA A 4 7.84 -17.29 -12.09
CA ALA A 4 9.08 -17.76 -11.46
C ALA A 4 10.34 -17.07 -12.01
N ASN A 5 10.39 -16.76 -13.31
CA ASN A 5 11.55 -16.06 -13.89
C ASN A 5 11.58 -14.57 -13.50
N LYS A 6 10.41 -13.91 -13.35
CA LYS A 6 10.34 -12.55 -12.80
C LYS A 6 10.79 -12.49 -11.33
N PHE A 7 10.55 -13.58 -10.59
CA PHE A 7 10.97 -13.73 -9.20
C PHE A 7 12.49 -13.79 -9.04
N LEU A 8 13.18 -14.52 -9.92
CA LEU A 8 14.64 -14.70 -9.87
C LEU A 8 15.42 -13.45 -10.30
N ASP A 9 14.91 -12.68 -11.26
CA ASP A 9 15.54 -11.43 -11.72
C ASP A 9 15.51 -10.33 -10.65
N GLN A 10 14.52 -10.32 -9.76
CA GLN A 10 14.43 -9.33 -8.69
C GLN A 10 15.36 -9.62 -7.51
N GLN A 11 15.72 -10.89 -7.26
CA GLN A 11 16.68 -11.24 -6.20
C GLN A 11 18.13 -10.91 -6.54
N SER A 12 18.48 -10.75 -7.81
CA SER A 12 19.88 -10.66 -8.24
C SER A 12 20.52 -9.27 -8.09
N ASN A 13 19.75 -8.21 -7.86
CA ASN A 13 20.25 -6.85 -8.06
C ASN A 13 20.27 -5.91 -6.85
N ASN A 14 19.87 -6.32 -5.61
CA ASN A 14 19.91 -5.35 -4.52
C ASN A 14 19.98 -5.96 -3.11
N VAL A 15 21.13 -5.81 -2.46
CA VAL A 15 21.38 -6.20 -1.07
C VAL A 15 20.59 -5.34 -0.04
N ASN A 16 19.93 -4.26 -0.50
CA ASN A 16 19.19 -3.30 0.35
C ASN A 16 17.68 -3.62 0.52
N HIS A 17 17.20 -4.77 0.01
CA HIS A 17 15.78 -5.12 0.04
C HIS A 17 15.31 -5.86 1.29
N LEU A 18 16.06 -5.86 2.37
CA LEU A 18 15.69 -6.56 3.62
C LEU A 18 14.39 -6.02 4.27
N ASN A 19 13.92 -4.84 3.84
CA ASN A 19 12.82 -4.16 4.50
C ASN A 19 11.52 -4.09 3.69
N TYR A 20 11.55 -4.32 2.38
CA TYR A 20 10.36 -4.36 1.53
C TYR A 20 10.53 -5.30 0.34
N TYR A 21 9.42 -5.74 -0.24
CA TYR A 21 9.38 -6.60 -1.42
C TYR A 21 8.31 -6.09 -2.39
N TYR A 22 8.56 -6.15 -3.68
CA TYR A 22 7.60 -5.70 -4.67
C TYR A 22 7.56 -6.58 -5.91
N PHE A 23 6.42 -6.54 -6.60
CA PHE A 23 6.21 -7.15 -7.90
C PHE A 23 5.75 -6.07 -8.87
N THR A 24 6.44 -5.92 -9.99
CA THR A 24 6.00 -5.05 -11.09
C THR A 24 4.94 -5.76 -11.93
N GLU A 25 4.03 -4.99 -12.54
CA GLU A 25 2.98 -5.56 -13.41
C GLU A 25 2.18 -6.70 -12.75
N ALA A 26 2.02 -6.63 -11.42
CA ALA A 26 1.26 -7.62 -10.67
C ALA A 26 -0.22 -7.61 -11.07
N PHE A 27 -0.74 -6.45 -11.44
CA PHE A 27 -2.09 -6.27 -11.94
C PHE A 27 -2.05 -5.69 -13.35
N THR A 28 -2.91 -6.20 -14.25
CA THR A 28 -3.00 -5.70 -15.63
C THR A 28 -3.70 -4.33 -15.67
N PRO A 29 -3.53 -3.54 -16.74
CA PRO A 29 -4.24 -2.26 -16.89
C PRO A 29 -5.77 -2.41 -16.80
N GLU A 30 -6.35 -3.50 -17.30
CA GLU A 30 -7.78 -3.79 -17.23
C GLU A 30 -8.23 -4.07 -15.80
N GLU A 31 -7.44 -4.83 -15.03
CA GLU A 31 -7.69 -5.08 -13.62
C GLU A 31 -7.59 -3.79 -12.79
N ILE A 32 -6.58 -2.95 -13.06
CA ILE A 32 -6.42 -1.64 -12.43
C ILE A 32 -7.63 -0.75 -12.71
N LYS A 33 -8.06 -0.67 -13.97
CA LYS A 33 -9.25 0.09 -14.34
C LYS A 33 -10.48 -0.41 -13.58
N LYS A 34 -10.68 -1.72 -13.50
CA LYS A 34 -11.79 -2.32 -12.75
C LYS A 34 -11.74 -1.96 -11.27
N ILE A 35 -10.56 -1.98 -10.64
CA ILE A 35 -10.37 -1.57 -9.24
C ILE A 35 -10.75 -0.10 -9.04
N ILE A 36 -10.29 0.78 -9.94
CA ILE A 36 -10.63 2.21 -9.90
C ILE A 36 -12.14 2.40 -10.04
N ASP A 37 -12.76 1.76 -11.03
CA ASP A 37 -14.22 1.84 -11.27
C ASP A 37 -15.03 1.38 -10.04
N ILE A 38 -14.56 0.36 -9.33
CA ILE A 38 -15.16 -0.10 -8.06
C ILE A 38 -14.94 0.98 -6.99
N GLY A 39 -13.70 1.43 -6.78
CA GLY A 39 -13.36 2.41 -5.74
C GLY A 39 -14.10 3.74 -5.89
N GLU A 40 -14.37 4.17 -7.14
CA GLU A 40 -15.11 5.40 -7.39
C GLU A 40 -16.60 5.32 -7.05
N LYS A 41 -17.19 4.12 -6.95
CA LYS A 41 -18.59 3.93 -6.53
C LYS A 41 -18.78 4.11 -5.02
N TYR A 42 -17.73 3.87 -4.21
CA TYR A 42 -17.85 3.96 -2.76
C TYR A 42 -17.77 5.41 -2.26
N PRO A 43 -18.52 5.75 -1.19
CA PRO A 43 -18.44 7.06 -0.56
C PRO A 43 -17.00 7.35 -0.12
N LYS A 44 -16.48 8.51 -0.49
CA LYS A 44 -15.16 9.00 -0.09
C LYS A 44 -15.30 9.95 1.09
N LYS A 45 -14.29 9.92 1.95
CA LYS A 45 -14.18 10.86 3.07
C LYS A 45 -12.73 11.26 3.23
N SER A 46 -12.51 12.44 3.81
CA SER A 46 -11.18 12.87 4.22
C SER A 46 -10.57 11.83 5.15
N ALA A 47 -9.32 11.46 4.90
CA ALA A 47 -8.65 10.50 5.73
C ALA A 47 -8.27 11.14 7.07
N THR A 48 -8.66 10.48 8.17
CA THR A 48 -8.21 10.80 9.52
C THR A 48 -7.16 9.80 9.98
N THR A 49 -6.30 10.18 10.91
CA THR A 49 -5.32 9.28 11.54
C THR A 49 -5.93 8.63 12.78
N VAL A 50 -5.48 7.40 13.09
CA VAL A 50 -5.88 6.72 14.33
C VAL A 50 -5.43 7.58 15.54
N GLY A 51 -6.40 8.03 16.37
CA GLY A 51 -6.13 8.88 17.53
C GLY A 51 -6.53 10.34 17.39
N SER A 52 -6.98 10.80 16.22
CA SER A 52 -7.64 12.12 16.11
C SER A 52 -9.04 12.04 16.74
N ASN A 53 -9.30 12.91 17.71
CA ASN A 53 -10.56 12.91 18.49
C ASN A 53 -11.71 13.71 17.83
N SER A 54 -11.52 14.24 16.62
CA SER A 54 -12.56 15.00 15.92
C SER A 54 -12.46 14.87 14.40
N ASP A 55 -13.59 14.81 13.72
CA ASP A 55 -13.71 14.91 12.26
C ASP A 55 -13.27 16.30 11.71
N GLU A 56 -12.96 17.25 12.58
CA GLU A 56 -12.57 18.63 12.24
C GLU A 56 -11.05 18.85 12.22
N ASP A 57 -10.25 17.94 12.79
CA ASP A 57 -8.79 17.99 12.67
C ASP A 57 -8.35 17.44 11.32
N VAL A 58 -8.50 18.25 10.27
CA VAL A 58 -7.70 18.10 9.04
C VAL A 58 -6.26 18.36 9.46
N SER A 59 -5.57 17.33 9.93
CA SER A 59 -4.19 17.48 10.36
C SER A 59 -3.34 17.64 9.10
N ASP A 60 -2.42 18.61 9.11
CA ASP A 60 -1.35 18.75 8.11
C ASP A 60 -0.49 17.48 7.96
N TYR A 61 -0.81 16.44 8.73
CA TYR A 61 -0.12 15.15 8.76
C TYR A 61 -0.57 14.20 7.63
N ARG A 62 -1.85 14.26 7.22
CA ARG A 62 -2.40 13.48 6.12
C ARG A 62 -3.46 14.26 5.36
N ILE A 63 -3.22 14.50 4.08
CA ILE A 63 -4.18 15.10 3.15
C ILE A 63 -4.48 14.09 2.06
N SER A 64 -5.61 13.39 2.16
CA SER A 64 -6.06 12.41 1.16
C SER A 64 -7.54 12.10 1.32
N GLU A 65 -8.15 11.57 0.27
CA GLU A 65 -9.48 10.96 0.35
C GLU A 65 -9.35 9.44 0.39
N ILE A 66 -10.22 8.78 1.16
CA ILE A 66 -10.27 7.32 1.25
C ILE A 66 -11.69 6.78 1.06
N ALA A 67 -11.77 5.59 0.51
CA ALA A 67 -12.96 4.76 0.53
C ALA A 67 -12.57 3.33 0.97
N TRP A 68 -13.44 2.69 1.76
CA TRP A 68 -13.22 1.33 2.22
C TRP A 68 -14.05 0.35 1.41
N LEU A 69 -13.37 -0.53 0.69
CA LEU A 69 -13.97 -1.61 -0.08
C LEU A 69 -13.98 -2.87 0.78
N GLN A 70 -15.17 -3.28 1.20
CA GLN A 70 -15.33 -4.52 1.97
C GLN A 70 -15.27 -5.73 1.03
N GLU A 71 -14.88 -6.89 1.56
CA GLU A 71 -14.89 -8.12 0.81
C GLU A 71 -16.33 -8.54 0.48
N ASN A 72 -16.57 -8.76 -0.81
CA ASN A 72 -17.84 -9.22 -1.38
C ASN A 72 -17.57 -9.86 -2.75
N GLU A 73 -18.62 -10.29 -3.48
CA GLU A 73 -18.47 -10.92 -4.79
C GLU A 73 -17.74 -10.04 -5.83
N GLU A 74 -17.87 -8.72 -5.75
CA GLU A 74 -17.21 -7.77 -6.67
C GLU A 74 -15.71 -7.58 -6.34
N THR A 75 -15.32 -7.72 -5.08
CA THR A 75 -13.96 -7.40 -4.57
C THR A 75 -13.12 -8.62 -4.17
N SER A 76 -13.73 -9.80 -3.98
CA SER A 76 -13.04 -11.03 -3.51
C SER A 76 -11.85 -11.41 -4.38
N TRP A 77 -11.93 -11.23 -5.70
CA TRP A 77 -10.81 -11.51 -6.61
C TRP A 77 -9.58 -10.63 -6.32
N ILE A 78 -9.79 -9.40 -5.83
CA ILE A 78 -8.71 -8.48 -5.46
C ILE A 78 -8.02 -9.01 -4.21
N HIS A 79 -8.80 -9.40 -3.17
CA HIS A 79 -8.26 -9.99 -1.94
C HIS A 79 -7.47 -11.26 -2.23
N ASN A 80 -8.00 -12.16 -3.05
CA ASN A 80 -7.30 -13.40 -3.45
C ASN A 80 -5.97 -13.09 -4.10
N LYS A 81 -5.92 -12.15 -5.04
CA LYS A 81 -4.70 -11.77 -5.74
C LYS A 81 -3.67 -11.10 -4.82
N PHE A 82 -4.11 -10.25 -3.89
CA PHE A 82 -3.25 -9.71 -2.84
C PHE A 82 -2.69 -10.81 -1.94
N ALA A 83 -3.51 -11.80 -1.55
CA ALA A 83 -3.08 -12.93 -0.72
C ALA A 83 -1.99 -13.75 -1.42
N ASP A 84 -2.16 -14.07 -2.70
CA ASP A 84 -1.18 -14.82 -3.48
C ASP A 84 0.20 -14.12 -3.48
N TYR A 85 0.24 -12.83 -3.81
CA TYR A 85 1.47 -12.07 -3.79
C TYR A 85 2.04 -11.88 -2.38
N ALA A 86 1.18 -11.71 -1.37
CA ALA A 86 1.60 -11.58 0.01
C ALA A 86 2.26 -12.86 0.56
N ILE A 87 1.69 -14.04 0.24
CA ILE A 87 2.28 -15.34 0.58
C ILE A 87 3.66 -15.47 -0.07
N MET A 88 3.79 -15.13 -1.35
CA MET A 88 5.07 -15.17 -2.05
C MET A 88 6.11 -14.25 -1.40
N ALA A 89 5.74 -12.99 -1.12
CA ALA A 89 6.62 -12.01 -0.49
C ALA A 89 7.00 -12.40 0.94
N ASN A 90 6.03 -12.86 1.75
CA ASN A 90 6.27 -13.26 3.13
C ASN A 90 7.21 -14.47 3.21
N ASN A 91 7.00 -15.49 2.38
CA ASN A 91 7.86 -16.67 2.33
C ASN A 91 9.29 -16.33 1.87
N ALA A 92 9.44 -15.33 0.99
CA ALA A 92 10.74 -14.91 0.49
C ALA A 92 11.53 -14.09 1.51
N MET A 93 10.85 -13.28 2.36
CA MET A 93 11.51 -12.20 3.12
C MET A 93 11.39 -12.33 4.62
N TRP A 94 10.18 -12.56 5.18
CA TRP A 94 9.94 -12.36 6.61
C TRP A 94 9.51 -13.63 7.34
N ASN A 95 8.78 -14.49 6.66
CA ASN A 95 8.21 -15.72 7.25
C ASN A 95 7.37 -15.44 8.51
N PHE A 96 6.62 -14.32 8.49
CA PHE A 96 5.70 -13.98 9.57
C PHE A 96 4.54 -14.96 9.64
N ASP A 97 4.07 -15.24 10.86
CA ASP A 97 2.85 -15.98 11.09
C ASP A 97 1.64 -15.08 10.78
N ILE A 98 1.03 -15.27 9.61
CA ILE A 98 -0.07 -14.48 9.08
C ILE A 98 -1.31 -15.34 8.96
N TRP A 99 -2.45 -14.85 9.45
CA TRP A 99 -3.74 -15.55 9.35
C TRP A 99 -4.72 -14.97 8.32
N GLY A 100 -4.48 -13.75 7.82
CA GLY A 100 -5.34 -13.13 6.80
C GLY A 100 -5.34 -11.60 6.84
N PHE A 101 -6.34 -11.00 6.21
CA PHE A 101 -6.54 -9.56 6.20
C PHE A 101 -7.21 -9.09 7.50
N GLY A 102 -6.77 -7.95 8.04
CA GLY A 102 -7.33 -7.35 9.24
C GLY A 102 -8.42 -6.33 8.95
N ASP A 103 -8.31 -5.67 7.81
CA ASP A 103 -9.19 -4.59 7.37
C ASP A 103 -9.62 -4.82 5.90
N GLY A 104 -10.62 -4.09 5.44
CA GLY A 104 -10.95 -4.03 4.02
C GLY A 104 -9.86 -3.38 3.18
N LEU A 105 -10.08 -3.29 1.88
CA LEU A 105 -9.18 -2.59 0.97
C LEU A 105 -9.43 -1.08 1.06
N GLN A 106 -8.40 -0.31 1.40
CA GLN A 106 -8.46 1.16 1.44
C GLN A 106 -8.08 1.73 0.07
N TYR A 107 -9.07 2.16 -0.70
CA TYR A 107 -8.86 2.95 -1.91
C TYR A 107 -8.53 4.37 -1.51
N THR A 108 -7.35 4.86 -1.89
CA THR A 108 -6.83 6.16 -1.47
C THR A 108 -6.53 7.04 -2.66
N LYS A 109 -6.90 8.33 -2.56
CA LYS A 109 -6.61 9.37 -3.56
C LYS A 109 -5.84 10.51 -2.90
N TYR A 110 -4.76 10.92 -3.53
CA TYR A 110 -3.98 12.11 -3.21
C TYR A 110 -4.06 13.07 -4.40
N PHE A 111 -4.20 14.37 -4.14
CA PHE A 111 -4.35 15.39 -5.16
C PHE A 111 -3.14 16.32 -5.21
N GLY A 112 -2.90 16.95 -6.37
CA GLY A 112 -1.76 17.81 -6.65
C GLY A 112 -1.73 19.16 -5.94
N ASP A 113 -2.60 19.37 -4.97
CA ASP A 113 -2.66 20.53 -4.07
C ASP A 113 -1.94 20.30 -2.74
N GLY A 114 -0.96 19.40 -2.72
CA GLY A 114 -0.20 19.05 -1.53
C GLY A 114 -0.64 17.76 -0.85
N GLY A 115 -1.48 16.97 -1.50
CA GLY A 115 -1.92 15.67 -0.98
C GLY A 115 -0.75 14.78 -0.56
N HIS A 116 -0.73 14.31 0.69
CA HIS A 116 0.37 13.55 1.27
C HIS A 116 -0.06 12.73 2.48
N TYR A 117 0.86 11.92 2.99
CA TYR A 117 0.80 11.29 4.30
C TYR A 117 2.21 11.23 4.89
N ASP A 118 2.43 11.96 5.97
CA ASP A 118 3.77 12.11 6.56
C ASP A 118 4.26 10.81 7.22
N TRP A 119 5.47 10.85 7.77
CA TRP A 119 6.17 9.70 8.35
C TRP A 119 5.36 9.01 9.44
N HIS A 120 5.00 7.75 9.22
CA HIS A 120 4.21 6.93 10.15
C HIS A 120 4.59 5.46 10.07
N VAL A 121 4.09 4.72 11.03
CA VAL A 121 4.05 3.26 11.03
C VAL A 121 2.59 2.82 11.05
N ASP A 122 2.31 1.64 10.52
CA ASP A 122 0.96 1.08 10.47
C ASP A 122 0.60 0.25 11.71
N LEU A 123 1.42 0.35 12.76
CA LEU A 123 1.19 -0.26 14.09
C LEU A 123 0.78 0.79 15.11
N GLY A 124 -0.12 0.40 16.02
CA GLY A 124 -0.54 1.27 17.10
C GLY A 124 -1.61 0.60 17.99
N PRO A 125 -2.16 1.36 18.94
CA PRO A 125 -3.28 0.87 19.75
C PRO A 125 -4.45 0.41 18.87
N GLY A 126 -4.95 -0.80 19.09
CA GLY A 126 -6.05 -1.39 18.32
C GLY A 126 -5.66 -2.01 16.97
N ILE A 127 -4.44 -1.79 16.46
CA ILE A 127 -3.92 -2.33 15.20
C ILE A 127 -2.56 -3.02 15.36
N SER A 128 -2.27 -3.53 16.55
CA SER A 128 -0.98 -4.16 16.90
C SER A 128 -0.75 -5.52 16.24
N ASN A 129 -1.77 -6.10 15.63
CA ASN A 129 -1.74 -7.38 14.94
C ASN A 129 -1.34 -7.29 13.46
N ARG A 130 -1.20 -6.08 12.89
CA ARG A 130 -0.75 -5.92 11.51
C ARG A 130 0.70 -6.36 11.35
N LYS A 131 0.98 -7.22 10.37
CA LYS A 131 2.32 -7.76 10.06
C LYS A 131 2.91 -7.14 8.82
N LEU A 132 2.15 -7.15 7.75
CA LEU A 132 2.56 -6.59 6.46
C LEU A 132 1.57 -5.53 6.01
N SER A 133 2.09 -4.39 5.60
CA SER A 133 1.39 -3.37 4.84
C SER A 133 1.57 -3.67 3.35
N CYS A 134 0.48 -3.56 2.60
CA CYS A 134 0.44 -3.86 1.18
C CYS A 134 -0.07 -2.65 0.42
N VAL A 135 0.66 -2.18 -0.58
CA VAL A 135 0.31 -1.02 -1.39
C VAL A 135 0.38 -1.38 -2.88
N LEU A 136 -0.76 -1.26 -3.57
CA LEU A 136 -0.87 -1.39 -5.03
C LEU A 136 -0.94 0.00 -5.67
N GLN A 137 -0.08 0.27 -6.65
CA GLN A 137 -0.08 1.50 -7.43
C GLN A 137 -1.16 1.44 -8.52
N LEU A 138 -2.12 2.37 -8.47
CA LEU A 138 -3.27 2.44 -9.39
C LEU A 138 -3.17 3.59 -10.41
N SER A 139 -2.18 4.48 -10.28
CA SER A 139 -1.91 5.57 -11.24
C SER A 139 -0.62 5.30 -11.99
N SER A 140 -0.58 5.69 -13.26
CA SER A 140 0.66 5.74 -14.03
C SER A 140 1.58 6.85 -13.51
N PRO A 141 2.91 6.66 -13.50
CA PRO A 141 3.86 7.69 -13.05
C PRO A 141 3.72 9.04 -13.78
N GLU A 142 3.21 9.03 -15.01
CA GLU A 142 3.00 10.21 -15.85
C GLU A 142 1.75 11.02 -15.47
N GLU A 143 0.85 10.45 -14.65
CA GLU A 143 -0.40 11.10 -14.24
C GLU A 143 -0.23 12.08 -13.08
N TYR A 144 0.95 12.10 -12.41
CA TYR A 144 1.18 12.93 -11.22
C TYR A 144 2.66 13.21 -10.97
N GLU A 145 2.93 14.30 -10.25
CA GLU A 145 4.27 14.65 -9.76
C GLU A 145 4.30 14.62 -8.22
N GLY A 146 5.44 14.23 -7.65
CA GLY A 146 5.57 13.95 -6.22
C GLY A 146 4.93 12.61 -5.85
N GLY A 147 4.24 12.53 -4.72
CA GLY A 147 3.50 11.36 -4.27
C GLY A 147 4.33 10.07 -4.17
N ILE A 148 5.60 10.19 -3.84
CA ILE A 148 6.52 9.05 -3.76
C ILE A 148 6.28 8.31 -2.44
N LEU A 149 6.05 7.00 -2.51
CA LEU A 149 6.08 6.14 -1.33
C LEU A 149 7.54 5.93 -0.93
N GLN A 150 7.91 6.51 0.22
CA GLN A 150 9.26 6.43 0.78
C GLN A 150 9.26 5.62 2.07
N MET A 151 10.33 4.88 2.29
CA MET A 151 10.56 4.07 3.50
C MET A 151 11.87 4.49 4.17
N ASN A 152 11.90 4.45 5.50
CA ASN A 152 13.10 4.73 6.30
C ASN A 152 13.41 3.54 7.21
N PRO A 153 14.30 2.63 6.78
CA PRO A 153 14.74 1.49 7.59
C PRO A 153 15.81 1.82 8.65
N GLY A 154 16.02 3.09 8.95
CA GLY A 154 17.05 3.53 9.90
C GLY A 154 18.38 3.92 9.24
N GLY A 155 18.35 4.26 7.95
CA GLY A 155 19.52 4.67 7.17
C GLY A 155 19.10 5.56 6.00
N ASN A 156 19.50 5.17 4.79
CA ASN A 156 19.07 5.88 3.59
C ASN A 156 17.59 5.67 3.34
N ILE A 157 16.91 6.74 2.94
CA ILE A 157 15.51 6.68 2.49
C ILE A 157 15.45 5.87 1.19
N ILE A 158 14.49 4.96 1.13
CA ILE A 158 14.21 4.10 -0.03
C ILE A 158 12.96 4.61 -0.71
N GLU A 159 12.96 4.69 -2.03
CA GLU A 159 11.78 5.00 -2.85
C GLU A 159 11.23 3.74 -3.50
N VAL A 160 9.94 3.50 -3.30
CA VAL A 160 9.25 2.37 -3.91
C VAL A 160 8.96 2.67 -5.38
N PRO A 161 9.12 1.70 -6.29
CA PRO A 161 8.77 1.88 -7.70
C PRO A 161 7.33 2.35 -7.90
N LYS A 162 7.14 3.37 -8.75
CA LYS A 162 5.85 4.03 -9.02
C LYS A 162 5.03 3.36 -10.13
N GLY A 163 5.57 2.35 -10.82
CA GLY A 163 4.94 1.75 -12.00
C GLY A 163 3.50 1.28 -11.75
N LEU A 164 2.62 1.55 -12.71
CA LEU A 164 1.24 1.09 -12.69
C LEU A 164 1.17 -0.43 -12.47
N GLY A 165 0.29 -0.89 -11.58
CA GLY A 165 0.16 -2.31 -11.25
C GLY A 165 1.29 -2.88 -10.39
N THR A 166 2.24 -2.05 -9.92
CA THR A 166 3.23 -2.47 -8.94
C THR A 166 2.58 -2.65 -7.58
N ILE A 167 2.75 -3.85 -6.98
CA ILE A 167 2.35 -4.12 -5.61
C ILE A 167 3.59 -4.22 -4.71
N CYS A 168 3.58 -3.52 -3.59
CA CYS A 168 4.66 -3.49 -2.61
C CYS A 168 4.19 -4.01 -1.26
N PHE A 169 5.05 -4.78 -0.59
CA PHE A 169 4.85 -5.35 0.75
C PHE A 169 5.99 -4.90 1.65
N PHE A 170 5.68 -4.53 2.88
CA PHE A 170 6.66 -4.18 3.90
C PHE A 170 6.13 -4.43 5.30
N PRO A 171 7.00 -4.66 6.31
CA PRO A 171 6.58 -4.80 7.69
C PRO A 171 5.81 -3.57 8.16
N SER A 172 4.65 -3.77 8.82
CA SER A 172 3.80 -2.67 9.26
C SER A 172 4.45 -1.75 10.31
N PHE A 173 5.56 -2.17 10.92
CA PHE A 173 6.38 -1.33 11.81
C PHE A 173 7.42 -0.48 11.07
N LEU A 174 7.57 -0.64 9.75
CA LEU A 174 8.54 0.14 8.98
C LEU A 174 8.03 1.57 8.80
N LEU A 175 8.87 2.54 9.19
CA LEU A 175 8.58 3.96 9.04
C LEU A 175 8.50 4.32 7.55
N HIS A 176 7.38 4.89 7.13
CA HIS A 176 7.13 5.22 5.73
C HIS A 176 6.26 6.47 5.57
N ARG A 177 6.24 7.03 4.37
CA ARG A 177 5.42 8.19 4.01
C ARG A 177 5.04 8.19 2.54
N VAL A 178 4.05 9.03 2.20
CA VAL A 178 3.79 9.49 0.83
C VAL A 178 4.16 10.96 0.77
N THR A 179 5.13 11.33 -0.07
CA THR A 179 5.56 12.73 -0.23
C THR A 179 4.45 13.58 -0.82
N PRO A 180 4.44 14.91 -0.61
CA PRO A 180 3.44 15.78 -1.21
C PRO A 180 3.38 15.65 -2.74
N LEU A 181 2.15 15.64 -3.27
CA LEU A 181 1.90 15.78 -4.69
C LEU A 181 1.94 17.25 -5.07
N THR A 182 2.60 17.56 -6.18
CA THR A 182 2.65 18.91 -6.75
C THR A 182 1.72 19.09 -7.95
N SER A 183 1.35 17.98 -8.61
CA SER A 183 0.36 17.99 -9.70
C SER A 183 -0.31 16.63 -9.87
N GLY A 184 -1.46 16.61 -10.52
CA GLY A 184 -2.18 15.41 -10.91
C GLY A 184 -2.91 14.70 -9.76
N THR A 185 -3.16 13.40 -9.91
CA THR A 185 -3.85 12.58 -8.90
C THR A 185 -3.19 11.21 -8.79
N ARG A 186 -2.71 10.88 -7.60
CA ARG A 186 -2.20 9.54 -7.30
C ARG A 186 -3.29 8.72 -6.64
N LYS A 187 -3.53 7.52 -7.18
CA LYS A 187 -4.44 6.52 -6.61
C LYS A 187 -3.66 5.30 -6.15
N SER A 188 -4.06 4.72 -5.03
CA SER A 188 -3.50 3.47 -4.52
C SER A 188 -4.56 2.63 -3.81
N LEU A 189 -4.32 1.33 -3.74
CA LEU A 189 -5.12 0.42 -2.92
C LEU A 189 -4.23 -0.14 -1.83
N VAL A 190 -4.64 0.00 -0.58
CA VAL A 190 -3.86 -0.37 0.60
C VAL A 190 -4.64 -1.40 1.42
N THR A 191 -3.96 -2.38 1.97
CA THR A 191 -4.51 -3.31 2.95
C THR A 191 -3.41 -3.84 3.85
N TRP A 192 -3.80 -4.54 4.92
CA TRP A 192 -2.88 -5.07 5.91
C TRP A 192 -3.13 -6.55 6.15
N LEU A 193 -2.06 -7.34 6.15
CA LEU A 193 -2.12 -8.71 6.60
C LEU A 193 -1.78 -8.77 8.09
N CYS A 194 -2.59 -9.51 8.82
CA CYS A 194 -2.54 -9.64 10.26
C CYS A 194 -2.04 -11.01 10.69
N GLY A 195 -1.48 -11.05 11.87
CA GLY A 195 -0.96 -12.24 12.55
C GLY A 195 -0.93 -12.06 14.07
N ALA A 196 -0.38 -13.04 14.80
CA ALA A 196 -0.18 -12.92 16.24
C ALA A 196 0.69 -11.71 16.56
N ASN A 197 0.46 -11.02 17.67
CA ASN A 197 1.30 -9.90 18.09
C ASN A 197 2.79 -10.28 18.08
N PHE A 198 3.64 -9.31 17.77
CA PHE A 198 5.08 -9.51 17.88
C PHE A 198 5.43 -9.80 19.35
N ARG A 199 6.35 -10.76 19.59
CA ARG A 199 6.82 -11.19 20.91
C ARG A 199 8.32 -10.92 21.01
#